data_33316baa29672490ad5e9ac3f2fb2f80
#
_entry.id   33316baa29672490ad5e9ac3f2fb2f80
#
_cell.length_a   1.000
_cell.length_b   1.000
_cell.length_c   1.000
_cell.angle_alpha   90.00
_cell.angle_beta   90.00
_cell.angle_gamma   90.00
#
_symmetry.space_group_name_H-M   'P 1'
#
loop_
_entity.id
_entity.type
_entity.pdbx_description
1 polymer ?
#
loop_
_entity_poly.entity_id
_entity_poly.type
_entity_poly.pdbx_seq_one_letter_code
_entity_poly.pdbx_strand_id
1 'polypeptide(L)'
;MKRKLSLAMALIGGSKLIILDEPTSGLDVESRRQVWDLIKHIKMNRSIIMSTQHIEEADELSNRICIMSQGKLLALDTAANIKKRFGVGYNLLLEPKEAGLDGLAKF
;
A
#
# COMPACT_ATOMS: atom_id res chain seq x y z
N MET A 1 1.41 -15.80 10.98
CA MET A 1 2.79 -16.26 11.12
C MET A 1 3.45 -16.56 9.81
N LYS A 2 2.73 -17.20 8.90
CA LYS A 2 3.35 -17.53 7.61
C LYS A 2 3.81 -16.30 6.85
N ARG A 3 3.06 -15.20 6.92
CA ARG A 3 3.44 -13.98 6.20
C ARG A 3 4.74 -13.39 6.75
N LYS A 4 4.87 -13.37 8.07
CA LYS A 4 6.09 -12.84 8.66
C LYS A 4 7.28 -13.73 8.36
N LEU A 5 7.07 -15.02 8.34
CA LEU A 5 8.13 -15.96 7.99
C LEU A 5 8.58 -15.77 6.54
N SER A 6 7.61 -15.64 5.62
CA SER A 6 7.95 -15.41 4.23
C SER A 6 8.74 -14.13 4.04
N LEU A 7 8.34 -13.08 4.75
CA LEU A 7 9.04 -11.81 4.68
C LEU A 7 10.47 -11.97 5.21
N ALA A 8 10.62 -12.67 6.33
CA ALA A 8 11.95 -12.90 6.90
C ALA A 8 12.83 -13.68 5.93
N MET A 9 12.27 -14.66 5.24
CA MET A 9 13.03 -15.43 4.27
C MET A 9 13.50 -14.56 3.12
N ALA A 10 12.68 -13.61 2.70
CA ALA A 10 13.08 -12.71 1.63
C ALA A 10 14.23 -11.80 2.03
N LEU A 11 14.44 -11.60 3.33
CA LEU A 11 15.51 -10.73 3.83
C LEU A 11 16.83 -11.44 4.02
N ILE A 12 16.81 -12.75 4.08
CA ILE A 12 18.03 -13.52 4.28
C ILE A 12 18.90 -13.38 3.05
N GLY A 13 20.19 -13.20 3.25
CA GLY A 13 21.11 -13.11 2.13
C GLY A 13 21.41 -11.68 1.70
N GLY A 14 20.75 -10.70 2.29
CA GLY A 14 21.09 -9.31 2.01
C GLY A 14 20.79 -8.84 0.62
N SER A 15 19.77 -9.36 -0.03
CA SER A 15 19.38 -8.92 -1.37
C SER A 15 19.17 -7.42 -1.43
N LYS A 16 19.58 -6.80 -2.51
CA LYS A 16 19.35 -5.38 -2.72
C LYS A 16 17.94 -5.11 -3.24
N LEU A 17 17.32 -6.09 -3.86
CA LEU A 17 15.96 -5.99 -4.36
C LEU A 17 15.10 -7.05 -3.70
N ILE A 18 13.98 -6.64 -3.17
CA ILE A 18 13.02 -7.54 -2.55
C ILE A 18 11.69 -7.40 -3.26
N ILE A 19 11.07 -8.52 -3.58
CA ILE A 19 9.76 -8.54 -4.24
C ILE A 19 8.76 -9.16 -3.29
N LEU A 20 7.69 -8.43 -3.00
CA LEU A 20 6.66 -8.87 -2.07
C LEU A 20 5.31 -8.88 -2.79
N ASP A 21 4.59 -9.99 -2.69
CA ASP A 21 3.28 -10.11 -3.30
C ASP A 21 2.23 -10.11 -2.21
N GLU A 22 1.51 -9.00 -2.09
CA GLU A 22 0.45 -8.79 -1.11
C GLU A 22 0.90 -9.21 0.28
N PRO A 23 1.94 -8.60 0.82
CA PRO A 23 2.58 -9.09 2.04
C PRO A 23 1.70 -9.05 3.28
N THR A 24 0.65 -8.24 3.30
CA THR A 24 -0.22 -8.13 4.47
C THR A 24 -1.59 -8.76 4.27
N SER A 25 -1.77 -9.48 3.18
CA SER A 25 -3.05 -10.13 2.91
C SER A 25 -3.39 -11.10 4.03
N GLY A 26 -4.61 -11.00 4.54
CA GLY A 26 -5.08 -11.91 5.58
C GLY A 26 -4.63 -11.57 6.99
N LEU A 27 -3.89 -10.50 7.18
CA LEU A 27 -3.45 -10.11 8.51
C LEU A 27 -4.44 -9.18 9.18
N ASP A 28 -4.51 -9.26 10.51
CA ASP A 28 -5.29 -8.31 11.27
C ASP A 28 -4.59 -6.94 11.29
N VAL A 29 -5.25 -5.96 11.86
CA VAL A 29 -4.76 -4.57 11.82
C VAL A 29 -3.40 -4.44 12.49
N GLU A 30 -3.23 -5.03 13.64
CA GLU A 30 -1.99 -4.88 14.37
C GLU A 30 -0.82 -5.58 13.67
N SER A 31 -1.06 -6.80 13.19
CA SER A 31 -0.01 -7.52 12.47
C SER A 31 0.36 -6.79 11.19
N ARG A 32 -0.63 -6.18 10.53
CA ARG A 32 -0.36 -5.40 9.34
C ARG A 32 0.55 -4.22 9.64
N ARG A 33 0.29 -3.52 10.74
CA ARG A 33 1.14 -2.40 11.12
C ARG A 33 2.57 -2.83 11.40
N GLN A 34 2.72 -3.98 12.03
CA GLN A 34 4.06 -4.50 12.30
C GLN A 34 4.82 -4.77 11.00
N VAL A 35 4.13 -5.34 10.02
CA VAL A 35 4.74 -5.59 8.71
C VAL A 35 5.05 -4.26 8.01
N TRP A 36 4.16 -3.30 8.09
CA TRP A 36 4.41 -1.99 7.50
C TRP A 36 5.65 -1.33 8.10
N ASP A 37 5.80 -1.37 9.42
CA ASP A 37 6.95 -0.78 10.07
C ASP A 37 8.24 -1.47 9.62
N LEU A 38 8.18 -2.78 9.48
CA LEU A 38 9.34 -3.54 9.01
C LEU A 38 9.70 -3.14 7.58
N ILE A 39 8.70 -3.04 6.71
CA ILE A 39 8.95 -2.65 5.33
C ILE A 39 9.54 -1.24 5.25
N LYS A 40 9.01 -0.32 6.03
CA LYS A 40 9.56 1.04 6.06
C LYS A 40 11.02 1.05 6.49
N HIS A 41 11.36 0.20 7.40
CA HIS A 41 12.74 0.11 7.87
C HIS A 41 13.65 -0.49 6.79
N ILE A 42 13.18 -1.55 6.15
CA ILE A 42 13.96 -2.24 5.14
C ILE A 42 14.22 -1.36 3.92
N LYS A 43 13.24 -0.59 3.50
CA LYS A 43 13.37 0.16 2.26
C LYS A 43 14.39 1.28 2.33
N MET A 44 14.88 1.57 3.51
CA MET A 44 15.94 2.58 3.65
C MET A 44 17.23 2.14 2.98
N ASN A 45 17.47 0.83 2.92
CA ASN A 45 18.70 0.30 2.37
C ASN A 45 18.50 -0.61 1.17
N ARG A 46 17.27 -0.86 0.78
CA ARG A 46 16.97 -1.82 -0.27
C ARG A 46 15.85 -1.32 -1.14
N SER A 47 15.79 -1.82 -2.37
CA SER A 47 14.67 -1.55 -3.26
C SER A 47 13.60 -2.61 -3.05
N ILE A 48 12.35 -2.18 -2.99
CA ILE A 48 11.24 -3.09 -2.77
C ILE A 48 10.20 -2.88 -3.85
N ILE A 49 9.79 -3.97 -4.48
CA ILE A 49 8.65 -3.98 -5.39
C ILE A 49 7.57 -4.77 -4.70
N MET A 50 6.39 -4.17 -4.56
CA MET A 50 5.34 -4.77 -3.77
C MET A 50 4.01 -4.65 -4.49
N SER A 51 3.23 -5.72 -4.50
CA SER A 51 1.87 -5.66 -5.00
C SER A 51 0.90 -5.58 -3.83
N THR A 52 -0.18 -4.84 -4.01
CA THR A 52 -1.23 -4.75 -3.00
C THR A 52 -2.52 -4.32 -3.65
N GLN A 53 -3.63 -4.74 -3.06
CA GLN A 53 -4.96 -4.29 -3.48
C GLN A 53 -5.47 -3.15 -2.60
N HIS A 54 -4.70 -2.77 -1.61
CA HIS A 54 -5.14 -1.77 -0.64
C HIS A 54 -4.47 -0.44 -0.91
N ILE A 55 -5.26 0.55 -1.23
CA ILE A 55 -4.77 1.89 -1.52
C ILE A 55 -4.00 2.46 -0.33
N GLU A 56 -4.51 2.23 0.88
CA GLU A 56 -3.84 2.77 2.07
C GLU A 56 -2.43 2.21 2.21
N GLU A 57 -2.27 0.93 1.92
CA GLU A 57 -0.96 0.31 2.03
C GLU A 57 0.00 0.90 1.00
N ALA A 58 -0.47 1.06 -0.23
CA ALA A 58 0.35 1.65 -1.27
C ALA A 58 0.74 3.08 -0.90
N ASP A 59 -0.21 3.85 -0.40
CA ASP A 59 0.05 5.24 -0.02
C ASP A 59 1.06 5.33 1.12
N GLU A 60 0.92 4.46 2.10
CA GLU A 60 1.75 4.52 3.30
C GLU A 60 3.19 4.06 3.04
N LEU A 61 3.37 3.07 2.20
CA LEU A 61 4.66 2.41 2.08
C LEU A 61 5.46 2.80 0.85
N SER A 62 4.82 3.25 -0.21
CA SER A 62 5.53 3.38 -1.48
C SER A 62 6.00 4.80 -1.74
N ASN A 63 7.08 4.88 -2.50
CA ASN A 63 7.53 6.16 -3.04
C ASN A 63 6.84 6.43 -4.38
N ARG A 64 6.61 5.38 -5.15
CA ARG A 64 5.92 5.50 -6.44
C ARG A 64 4.89 4.37 -6.53
N ILE A 65 3.76 4.67 -7.13
CA ILE A 65 2.66 3.74 -7.28
C ILE A 65 2.40 3.49 -8.76
N CYS A 66 2.25 2.22 -9.07
CA CYS A 66 1.90 1.79 -10.42
C CYS A 66 0.49 1.20 -10.35
N ILE A 67 -0.44 1.79 -11.07
CA ILE A 67 -1.80 1.28 -11.10
C ILE A 67 -1.99 0.48 -12.37
N MET A 68 -2.42 -0.76 -12.22
CA MET A 68 -2.62 -1.66 -13.33
C MET A 68 -4.03 -2.18 -13.34
N SER A 69 -4.56 -2.39 -14.53
CA SER A 69 -5.88 -2.98 -14.71
C SER A 69 -5.87 -3.83 -15.96
N GLN A 70 -6.35 -5.05 -15.84
CA GLN A 70 -6.45 -5.97 -16.97
C GLN A 70 -5.12 -6.08 -17.73
N GLY A 71 -4.04 -6.16 -16.96
CA GLY A 71 -2.72 -6.33 -17.54
C GLY A 71 -2.13 -5.08 -18.17
N LYS A 72 -2.79 -3.95 -18.03
CA LYS A 72 -2.31 -2.71 -18.62
C LYS A 72 -1.94 -1.70 -17.55
N LEU A 73 -0.92 -0.92 -17.83
CA LEU A 73 -0.49 0.14 -16.94
C LEU A 73 -1.38 1.36 -17.16
N LEU A 74 -2.07 1.77 -16.10
CA LEU A 74 -2.92 2.95 -16.16
C LEU A 74 -2.20 4.21 -15.70
N ALA A 75 -1.32 4.09 -14.72
CA ALA A 75 -0.62 5.24 -14.19
C ALA A 75 0.61 4.78 -13.43
N LEU A 76 1.62 5.64 -13.41
CA LEU A 76 2.83 5.40 -12.64
C LEU A 76 3.33 6.75 -12.17
N ASP A 77 3.23 6.99 -10.86
CA ASP A 77 3.61 8.29 -10.33
C ASP A 77 3.76 8.18 -8.81
N THR A 78 4.08 9.29 -8.17
CA THR A 78 4.10 9.33 -6.71
C THR A 78 2.69 9.24 -6.17
N ALA A 79 2.58 8.86 -4.89
CA ALA A 79 1.28 8.76 -4.25
C ALA A 79 0.54 10.09 -4.30
N ALA A 80 1.27 11.18 -4.07
CA ALA A 80 0.64 12.50 -4.08
C ALA A 80 0.06 12.84 -5.45
N ASN A 81 0.80 12.55 -6.52
CA ASN A 81 0.31 12.83 -7.86
C ASN A 81 -0.85 11.93 -8.26
N ILE A 82 -0.79 10.66 -7.85
CA ILE A 82 -1.89 9.75 -8.11
C ILE A 82 -3.17 10.25 -7.44
N LYS A 83 -3.06 10.71 -6.21
CA LYS A 83 -4.21 11.27 -5.51
C LYS A 83 -4.77 12.49 -6.21
N LYS A 84 -3.92 13.34 -6.72
CA LYS A 84 -4.37 14.53 -7.45
C LYS A 84 -5.13 14.15 -8.71
N ARG A 85 -4.67 13.13 -9.40
CA ARG A 85 -5.26 12.75 -10.69
C ARG A 85 -6.55 11.97 -10.55
N PHE A 86 -6.64 11.09 -9.53
CA PHE A 86 -7.76 10.18 -9.41
C PHE A 86 -8.56 10.34 -8.14
N GLY A 87 -8.02 11.01 -7.15
CA GLY A 87 -8.62 11.06 -5.84
C GLY A 87 -9.64 12.14 -5.69
N VAL A 88 -10.40 12.36 -6.66
CA VAL A 88 -11.36 13.37 -6.56
C VAL A 88 -12.25 13.22 -5.41
N GLY A 89 -12.45 13.95 -4.80
CA GLY A 89 -13.37 13.87 -3.94
C GLY A 89 -13.36 13.05 -2.78
N TYR A 90 -13.14 12.81 -2.56
CA TYR A 90 -13.09 12.14 -1.66
C TYR A 90 -13.26 12.66 -0.41
N ASN A 91 -13.49 12.84 -0.74
CA ASN A 91 -13.67 13.18 -0.05
C ASN A 91 -14.30 13.43 0.73
N LEU A 92 -14.53 13.53 0.88
CA LEU A 92 -15.06 13.81 1.45
C LEU A 92 -15.64 13.69 2.21
N LEU A 93 -15.69 13.51 2.48
CA LEU A 93 -16.22 13.26 3.07
C LEU A 93 -16.65 13.42 3.94
N LEU A 94 -16.72 13.40 4.30
CA LEU A 94 -17.04 13.49 4.95
C LEU A 94 -17.83 13.74 5.65
N GLU A 95 -18.10 13.85 5.83
CA GLU A 95 -18.82 14.02 6.31
C GLU A 95 -19.44 13.94 6.98
N PRO A 96 -19.71 13.86 7.30
CA PRO A 96 -20.32 13.70 7.82
C PRO A 96 -20.88 13.91 8.57
N LYS A 97 -21.34 14.05 8.98
CA LYS A 97 -21.90 14.27 9.55
C LYS A 97 -22.80 13.90 9.86
N GLU A 98 -23.31 13.73 9.86
CA GLU A 98 -24.12 13.43 9.92
C GLU A 98 -24.52 12.68 9.38
N ALA A 99 -24.83 12.43 9.34
CA ALA A 99 -25.12 11.76 8.66
C ALA A 99 -24.83 11.42 7.82
N GLY A 100 -24.66 11.34 7.68
CA GLY A 100 -24.39 10.98 6.85
C GLY A 100 -23.68 10.77 6.35
N LEU A 101 -23.46 10.58 6.40
CA LEU A 101 -22.69 10.43 5.77
C LEU A 101 -22.42 9.85 5.01
N ASP A 102 -22.89 9.53 4.80
CA ASP A 102 -22.78 9.05 3.90
C ASP A 102 -22.13 9.13 2.97
N GLY A 103 -22.09 8.93 2.83
CA GLY A 103 -21.47 8.94 1.70
C GLY A 103 -20.24 9.25 1.60
N LEU A 104 -19.70 9.20 2.01
CA LEU A 104 -18.52 9.48 1.78
C LEU A 104 -17.71 8.70 1.29
N ALA A 105 -17.75 8.14 1.30
CA ALA A 105 -16.83 7.49 0.90
C ALA A 105 -16.79 7.07 -0.37
N LYS A 106 -16.82 7.35 -0.99
CA LYS A 106 -16.76 7.01 -2.13
C LYS A 106 -15.70 7.29 -2.79
N PHE A 107 -15.08 6.97 -3.28
CA PHE A 107 -14.19 7.24 -4.26
C PHE A 107 -13.70 5.94 -4.87
#